data_7ba5983539118ca2e7005f82bceb1eb9
#
_entry.id   7ba5983539118ca2e7005f82bceb1eb9
#
_cell.length_a   1.000
_cell.length_b   1.000
_cell.length_c   1.000
_cell.angle_alpha   90.00
_cell.angle_beta   90.00
_cell.angle_gamma   90.00
#
_symmetry.space_group_name_H-M   'P 1'
#
loop_
_entity.id
_entity.type
_entity.pdbx_description
1 polymer ?
#
loop_
_entity_poly.entity_id
_entity_poly.type
_entity_poly.pdbx_seq_one_letter_code
_entity_poly.pdbx_strand_id
1 'polypeptide(L)'
;RNAASGMTAITASSFGTSLQRYWRSWGLWLLLLVAPVGARYMLPIDGTGVIIAIGQHLPVMTSPFLGVSLGIVVSTLMLPIGWLYLRSNTTRRQPWQVEEVTAASRVAIALGRFGADVVVMLAMLCALTLAGWFLGWILIGPQQLNIVELSFALWLVAAPALIGVAALRILFDARPLLRSGFGDFAYFVLYMASIAVPAATDGQGRNFATNMFDFAGFVTPLEYGAPANSHDFAIGGIEVLPGHVSLDVMGALLSPGYLESRLAWTA
;
A
#
# COMPACT_ATOMS: atom_id res chain seq x y z
N ARG A 1 -8.22 36.61 10.70
CA ARG A 1 -7.89 36.32 9.28
C ARG A 1 -6.39 36.09 9.09
N ASN A 2 -5.50 36.79 9.80
CA ASN A 2 -4.04 36.66 9.59
C ASN A 2 -3.42 35.35 10.09
N ALA A 3 -3.95 34.70 11.12
CA ALA A 3 -3.39 33.45 11.64
C ALA A 3 -3.63 32.23 10.70
N ALA A 4 -4.78 32.16 10.07
CA ALA A 4 -5.10 31.08 9.13
C ALA A 4 -4.26 31.20 7.83
N SER A 5 -4.04 32.41 7.33
CA SER A 5 -3.17 32.64 6.16
C SER A 5 -1.70 32.31 6.44
N GLY A 6 -1.24 32.58 7.66
CA GLY A 6 0.11 32.18 8.09
C GLY A 6 0.28 30.67 8.18
N MET A 7 -0.71 29.95 8.69
CA MET A 7 -0.67 28.49 8.79
C MET A 7 -0.63 27.81 7.43
N THR A 8 -1.45 28.25 6.47
CA THR A 8 -1.45 27.71 5.10
C THR A 8 -0.13 27.95 4.38
N ALA A 9 0.47 29.14 4.54
CA ALA A 9 1.76 29.47 3.96
C ALA A 9 2.90 28.58 4.51
N ILE A 10 2.90 28.32 5.82
CA ILE A 10 3.88 27.42 6.46
C ILE A 10 3.70 25.98 5.96
N THR A 11 2.46 25.50 5.88
CA THR A 11 2.15 24.16 5.37
C THR A 11 2.62 24.00 3.92
N ALA A 12 2.32 24.96 3.05
CA ALA A 12 2.74 24.95 1.65
C ALA A 12 4.26 25.00 1.50
N SER A 13 4.95 25.81 2.29
CA SER A 13 6.42 25.89 2.29
C SER A 13 7.05 24.57 2.75
N SER A 14 6.54 23.98 3.84
CA SER A 14 7.01 22.69 4.36
C SER A 14 6.77 21.55 3.36
N PHE A 15 5.61 21.54 2.70
CA PHE A 15 5.30 20.60 1.62
C PHE A 15 6.28 20.73 0.46
N GLY A 16 6.47 21.93 -0.07
CA GLY A 16 7.36 22.18 -1.21
C GLY A 16 8.81 21.80 -0.93
N THR A 17 9.34 22.16 0.25
CA THR A 17 10.71 21.79 0.65
C THR A 17 10.87 20.30 0.84
N SER A 18 9.90 19.61 1.42
CA SER A 18 9.91 18.16 1.59
C SER A 18 9.84 17.44 0.25
N LEU A 19 8.95 17.86 -0.64
CA LEU A 19 8.81 17.30 -1.96
C LEU A 19 10.09 17.49 -2.81
N GLN A 20 10.70 18.67 -2.71
CA GLN A 20 11.97 18.94 -3.41
C GLN A 20 13.12 18.05 -2.91
N ARG A 21 13.16 17.72 -1.62
CA ARG A 21 14.12 16.75 -1.07
C ARG A 21 13.92 15.37 -1.67
N TYR A 22 12.68 14.90 -1.75
CA TYR A 22 12.35 13.63 -2.37
C TYR A 22 12.76 13.59 -3.83
N TRP A 23 12.41 14.63 -4.59
CA TRP A 23 12.74 14.73 -6.01
C TRP A 23 14.25 14.68 -6.31
N ARG A 24 15.05 15.24 -5.41
CA ARG A 24 16.51 15.21 -5.50
C ARG A 24 17.15 13.93 -4.95
N SER A 25 16.37 13.06 -4.35
CA SER A 25 16.85 11.81 -3.76
C SER A 25 16.97 10.71 -4.83
N TRP A 26 18.15 10.17 -5.01
CA TRP A 26 18.37 8.98 -5.83
C TRP A 26 17.51 7.80 -5.39
N GLY A 27 17.20 7.70 -4.10
CA GLY A 27 16.34 6.66 -3.54
C GLY A 27 14.94 6.64 -4.14
N LEU A 28 14.35 7.82 -4.41
CA LEU A 28 13.04 7.88 -5.06
C LEU A 28 13.07 7.28 -6.46
N TRP A 29 14.04 7.68 -7.27
CA TRP A 29 14.18 7.20 -8.64
C TRP A 29 14.46 5.70 -8.70
N LEU A 30 15.30 5.20 -7.78
CA LEU A 30 15.52 3.77 -7.60
C LEU A 30 14.23 3.03 -7.25
N LEU A 31 13.45 3.53 -6.30
CA LEU A 31 12.19 2.91 -5.90
C LEU A 31 11.15 2.92 -7.03
N LEU A 32 11.04 4.02 -7.77
CA LEU A 32 10.17 4.12 -8.94
C LEU A 32 10.55 3.13 -10.04
N LEU A 33 11.83 2.79 -10.17
CA LEU A 33 12.32 1.81 -11.13
C LEU A 33 12.19 0.37 -10.60
N VAL A 34 12.57 0.14 -9.35
CA VAL A 34 12.62 -1.20 -8.75
C VAL A 34 11.22 -1.75 -8.49
N ALA A 35 10.23 -0.92 -8.13
CA ALA A 35 8.88 -1.38 -7.86
C ALA A 35 8.23 -2.10 -9.07
N PRO A 36 8.25 -1.56 -10.30
CA PRO A 36 7.77 -2.27 -11.49
C PRO A 36 8.54 -3.55 -11.79
N VAL A 37 9.87 -3.53 -11.65
CA VAL A 37 10.72 -4.71 -11.86
C VAL A 37 10.42 -5.78 -10.82
N GLY A 38 10.34 -5.40 -9.54
CA GLY A 38 9.97 -6.30 -8.45
C GLY A 38 8.59 -6.93 -8.67
N ALA A 39 7.63 -6.14 -9.13
CA ALA A 39 6.28 -6.62 -9.46
C ALA A 39 6.32 -7.75 -10.50
N ARG A 40 7.14 -7.62 -11.54
CA ARG A 40 7.27 -8.66 -12.57
C ARG A 40 7.73 -10.00 -12.00
N TYR A 41 8.66 -9.98 -11.05
CA TYR A 41 9.20 -11.20 -10.43
C TYR A 41 8.29 -11.78 -9.33
N MET A 42 7.43 -10.96 -8.73
CA MET A 42 6.51 -11.39 -7.67
C MET A 42 5.15 -11.86 -8.20
N LEU A 43 4.81 -11.56 -9.45
CA LEU A 43 3.58 -12.05 -10.05
C LEU A 43 3.69 -13.54 -10.39
N PRO A 44 2.66 -14.34 -10.08
CA PRO A 44 2.63 -15.75 -10.45
C PRO A 44 2.47 -15.87 -11.97
N ILE A 45 3.48 -16.37 -12.64
CA ILE A 45 3.45 -16.66 -14.06
C ILE A 45 3.95 -18.08 -14.24
N ASP A 46 3.08 -18.98 -14.64
CA ASP A 46 3.38 -20.37 -15.03
C ASP A 46 4.46 -21.08 -14.17
N GLY A 47 4.28 -21.04 -12.85
CA GLY A 47 5.19 -21.69 -11.90
C GLY A 47 6.45 -20.89 -11.55
N THR A 48 6.58 -19.65 -12.02
CA THR A 48 7.67 -18.75 -11.63
C THR A 48 7.13 -17.54 -10.86
N GLY A 49 7.84 -17.10 -9.83
CA GLY A 49 7.44 -15.99 -8.96
C GLY A 49 6.78 -16.44 -7.66
N VAL A 50 6.16 -15.50 -6.96
CA VAL A 50 5.40 -15.80 -5.75
C VAL A 50 4.03 -16.32 -6.14
N ILE A 51 3.80 -17.59 -5.91
CA ILE A 51 2.53 -18.25 -6.24
C ILE A 51 1.46 -17.79 -5.26
N ILE A 52 0.32 -17.35 -5.80
CA ILE A 52 -0.91 -17.09 -5.04
C ILE A 52 -1.84 -18.25 -5.41
N ALA A 53 -2.13 -19.11 -4.45
CA ALA A 53 -3.04 -20.23 -4.64
C ALA A 53 -4.26 -20.10 -3.76
N ILE A 54 -5.41 -20.49 -4.29
CA ILE A 54 -6.68 -20.56 -3.58
C ILE A 54 -7.13 -22.01 -3.57
N GLY A 55 -7.23 -22.62 -2.39
CA GLY A 55 -7.55 -24.03 -2.25
C GLY A 55 -6.61 -24.93 -3.06
N GLN A 56 -5.30 -24.62 -3.07
CA GLN A 56 -4.25 -25.30 -3.84
C GLN A 56 -4.35 -25.17 -5.38
N HIS A 57 -5.24 -24.35 -5.92
CA HIS A 57 -5.35 -24.10 -7.35
C HIS A 57 -4.90 -22.68 -7.71
N LEU A 58 -4.38 -22.52 -8.93
CA LEU A 58 -4.03 -21.20 -9.45
C LEU A 58 -5.30 -20.43 -9.82
N PRO A 59 -5.43 -19.16 -9.42
CA PRO A 59 -6.51 -18.31 -9.90
C PRO A 59 -6.38 -18.01 -11.40
N VAL A 60 -7.52 -17.85 -12.06
CA VAL A 60 -7.55 -17.34 -13.43
C VAL A 60 -7.07 -15.89 -13.41
N MET A 61 -6.10 -15.56 -14.28
CA MET A 61 -5.56 -14.20 -14.40
C MET A 61 -6.59 -13.29 -15.06
N THR A 62 -7.31 -12.52 -14.23
CA THR A 62 -8.25 -11.48 -14.67
C THR A 62 -7.70 -10.10 -14.34
N SER A 63 -8.22 -9.05 -14.97
CA SER A 63 -7.78 -7.67 -14.71
C SER A 63 -7.89 -7.27 -13.23
N PRO A 64 -9.03 -7.50 -12.54
CA PRO A 64 -9.13 -7.17 -11.13
C PRO A 64 -8.23 -8.06 -10.25
N PHE A 65 -8.04 -9.34 -10.58
CA PHE A 65 -7.11 -10.21 -9.86
C PHE A 65 -5.66 -9.75 -10.01
N LEU A 66 -5.26 -9.31 -11.20
CA LEU A 66 -3.93 -8.70 -11.42
C LEU A 66 -3.77 -7.43 -10.57
N GLY A 67 -4.81 -6.61 -10.47
CA GLY A 67 -4.81 -5.42 -9.60
C GLY A 67 -4.59 -5.76 -8.13
N VAL A 68 -5.29 -6.76 -7.60
CA VAL A 68 -5.09 -7.24 -6.21
C VAL A 68 -3.70 -7.87 -6.04
N SER A 69 -3.22 -8.64 -7.01
CA SER A 69 -1.86 -9.23 -6.97
C SER A 69 -0.78 -8.15 -6.91
N LEU A 70 -0.93 -7.06 -7.65
CA LEU A 70 -0.06 -5.88 -7.51
C LEU A 70 -0.23 -5.21 -6.15
N GLY A 71 -1.42 -5.21 -5.58
CA GLY A 71 -1.67 -4.79 -4.20
C GLY A 71 -0.90 -5.62 -3.17
N ILE A 72 -0.75 -6.93 -3.38
CA ILE A 72 0.11 -7.80 -2.56
C ILE A 72 1.58 -7.38 -2.69
N VAL A 73 2.05 -7.03 -3.89
CA VAL A 73 3.40 -6.48 -4.10
C VAL A 73 3.59 -5.19 -3.31
N VAL A 74 2.60 -4.30 -3.30
CA VAL A 74 2.62 -3.09 -2.46
C VAL A 74 2.76 -3.48 -1.00
N SER A 75 1.95 -4.40 -0.52
CA SER A 75 1.95 -4.81 0.89
C SER A 75 3.25 -5.47 1.31
N THR A 76 3.85 -6.31 0.46
CA THR A 76 5.07 -7.07 0.80
C THR A 76 6.35 -6.26 0.63
N LEU A 77 6.42 -5.38 -0.37
CA LEU A 77 7.61 -4.60 -0.67
C LEU A 77 7.48 -3.12 -0.30
N MET A 78 6.40 -2.47 -0.74
CA MET A 78 6.32 -1.01 -0.64
C MET A 78 5.98 -0.54 0.78
N LEU A 79 5.19 -1.29 1.56
CA LEU A 79 4.89 -0.91 2.94
C LEU A 79 6.14 -0.95 3.83
N PRO A 80 6.97 -2.03 3.85
CA PRO A 80 8.20 -2.05 4.64
C PRO A 80 9.25 -1.07 4.11
N ILE A 81 9.52 -1.10 2.80
CA ILE A 81 10.55 -0.25 2.18
C ILE A 81 10.13 1.23 2.24
N GLY A 82 8.86 1.52 2.00
CA GLY A 82 8.30 2.87 2.10
C GLY A 82 8.45 3.44 3.51
N TRP A 83 8.19 2.66 4.54
CA TRP A 83 8.44 3.06 5.93
C TRP A 83 9.90 3.45 6.17
N LEU A 84 10.84 2.59 5.77
CA LEU A 84 12.27 2.85 5.91
C LEU A 84 12.72 4.05 5.09
N TYR A 85 12.17 4.21 3.88
CA TYR A 85 12.49 5.34 3.01
C TYR A 85 12.01 6.67 3.60
N LEU A 86 10.76 6.74 4.06
CA LEU A 86 10.23 7.93 4.73
C LEU A 86 11.04 8.26 5.99
N ARG A 87 11.43 7.23 6.77
CA ARG A 87 12.29 7.41 7.93
C ARG A 87 13.64 8.00 7.55
N SER A 88 14.29 7.48 6.51
CA SER A 88 15.62 7.95 6.11
C SER A 88 15.65 9.44 5.78
N ASN A 89 14.56 9.97 5.25
CA ASN A 89 14.41 11.39 4.97
C ASN A 89 14.15 12.23 6.23
N THR A 90 13.51 11.66 7.24
CA THR A 90 13.27 12.34 8.51
C THR A 90 14.46 12.32 9.43
N THR A 91 15.25 11.24 9.46
CA THR A 91 16.44 11.12 10.33
C THR A 91 17.65 11.88 9.83
N ARG A 92 17.70 12.25 8.55
CA ARG A 92 18.74 13.13 7.99
C ARG A 92 18.60 14.60 8.41
N ARG A 93 17.73 14.90 9.38
CA ARG A 93 17.65 16.24 9.97
C ARG A 93 18.96 16.55 10.67
N GLN A 94 19.63 17.58 10.20
CA GLN A 94 20.70 18.17 10.96
C GLN A 94 20.10 18.86 12.19
N PRO A 95 20.74 18.79 13.39
CA PRO A 95 20.23 19.36 14.62
C PRO A 95 20.02 20.90 14.57
N TRP A 96 20.46 21.55 13.52
CA TRP A 96 20.40 22.99 13.26
C TRP A 96 19.30 23.40 12.26
N GLN A 97 18.31 22.57 12.01
CA GLN A 97 17.27 22.99 11.08
C GLN A 97 16.47 24.12 11.67
N VAL A 98 16.41 25.22 10.91
CA VAL A 98 15.71 26.47 11.24
C VAL A 98 14.25 26.23 11.67
N GLU A 99 13.66 25.13 11.20
CA GLU A 99 12.30 24.69 11.53
C GLU A 99 12.07 24.40 13.03
N GLU A 100 13.12 23.98 13.78
CA GLU A 100 13.01 23.73 15.22
C GLU A 100 13.16 25.01 16.07
N VAL A 101 13.75 26.04 15.49
CA VAL A 101 14.07 27.32 16.17
C VAL A 101 13.04 28.40 15.84
N THR A 102 12.24 28.21 14.79
CA THR A 102 11.21 29.20 14.40
C THR A 102 9.95 29.04 15.23
N ALA A 103 9.27 30.17 15.50
CA ALA A 103 7.95 30.23 16.13
C ALA A 103 6.82 29.66 15.24
N ALA A 104 7.17 28.89 14.20
CA ALA A 104 6.23 28.30 13.26
C ALA A 104 5.43 27.17 13.91
N SER A 105 4.15 27.05 13.55
CA SER A 105 3.29 25.97 14.03
C SER A 105 3.84 24.60 13.65
N ARG A 106 4.19 23.77 14.63
CA ARG A 106 4.65 22.41 14.43
C ARG A 106 3.63 21.54 13.69
N VAL A 107 2.34 21.81 13.91
CA VAL A 107 1.24 21.12 13.21
C VAL A 107 1.26 21.46 11.73
N ALA A 108 1.43 22.72 11.36
CA ALA A 108 1.50 23.15 9.96
C ALA A 108 2.69 22.51 9.23
N ILE A 109 3.86 22.43 9.90
CA ILE A 109 5.04 21.76 9.36
C ILE A 109 4.78 20.25 9.17
N ALA A 110 4.18 19.60 10.16
CA ALA A 110 3.87 18.17 10.10
C ALA A 110 2.87 17.85 8.98
N LEU A 111 1.83 18.66 8.80
CA LEU A 111 0.86 18.51 7.71
C LEU A 111 1.50 18.69 6.33
N GLY A 112 2.41 19.66 6.18
CA GLY A 112 3.14 19.84 4.93
C GLY A 112 4.01 18.62 4.59
N ARG A 113 4.70 18.05 5.58
CA ARG A 113 5.50 16.83 5.43
C ARG A 113 4.63 15.62 5.10
N PHE A 114 3.52 15.46 5.82
CA PHE A 114 2.56 14.38 5.54
C PHE A 114 2.08 14.43 4.09
N GLY A 115 1.69 15.62 3.61
CA GLY A 115 1.28 15.78 2.22
C GLY A 115 2.37 15.36 1.22
N ALA A 116 3.63 15.72 1.48
CA ALA A 116 4.76 15.31 0.63
C ALA A 116 5.01 13.80 0.67
N ASP A 117 4.92 13.18 1.85
CA ASP A 117 5.06 11.73 2.03
C ASP A 117 3.96 10.97 1.28
N VAL A 118 2.71 11.44 1.37
CA VAL A 118 1.58 10.87 0.62
C VAL A 118 1.81 10.99 -0.88
N VAL A 119 2.22 12.15 -1.38
CA VAL A 119 2.49 12.36 -2.82
C VAL A 119 3.57 11.39 -3.32
N VAL A 120 4.63 11.17 -2.56
CA VAL A 120 5.70 10.24 -2.93
C VAL A 120 5.19 8.80 -2.94
N MET A 121 4.42 8.38 -1.93
CA MET A 121 3.83 7.04 -1.89
C MET A 121 2.85 6.80 -3.07
N LEU A 122 2.02 7.79 -3.37
CA LEU A 122 1.11 7.71 -4.51
C LEU A 122 1.84 7.77 -5.86
N ALA A 123 2.96 8.48 -5.97
CA ALA A 123 3.80 8.45 -7.17
C ALA A 123 4.37 7.05 -7.43
N MET A 124 4.80 6.33 -6.38
CA MET A 124 5.20 4.93 -6.51
C MET A 124 4.03 4.05 -6.97
N LEU A 125 2.83 4.29 -6.44
CA LEU A 125 1.63 3.56 -6.86
C LEU A 125 1.27 3.86 -8.32
N CYS A 126 1.42 5.10 -8.78
CA CYS A 126 1.26 5.45 -10.20
C CYS A 126 2.26 4.68 -11.08
N ALA A 127 3.53 4.63 -10.71
CA ALA A 127 4.54 3.87 -11.44
C ALA A 127 4.19 2.38 -11.52
N LEU A 128 3.72 1.80 -10.41
CA LEU A 128 3.27 0.42 -10.36
C LEU A 128 2.00 0.20 -11.20
N THR A 129 1.08 1.16 -11.24
CA THR A 129 -0.12 1.11 -12.08
C THR A 129 0.25 1.04 -13.56
N LEU A 130 1.17 1.90 -14.00
CA LEU A 130 1.66 1.88 -15.38
C LEU A 130 2.35 0.54 -15.73
N ALA A 131 3.15 0.02 -14.81
CA ALA A 131 3.73 -1.32 -14.95
C ALA A 131 2.66 -2.40 -15.00
N GLY A 132 1.61 -2.29 -14.19
CA GLY A 132 0.47 -3.20 -14.19
C GLY A 132 -0.29 -3.21 -15.52
N TRP A 133 -0.48 -2.06 -16.15
CA TRP A 133 -1.08 -1.99 -17.48
C TRP A 133 -0.23 -2.72 -18.53
N PHE A 134 1.09 -2.50 -18.48
CA PHE A 134 2.01 -3.16 -19.40
C PHE A 134 2.05 -4.69 -19.16
N LEU A 135 2.11 -5.11 -17.90
CA LEU A 135 2.08 -6.53 -17.55
C LEU A 135 0.74 -7.17 -17.89
N GLY A 136 -0.37 -6.49 -17.67
CA GLY A 136 -1.70 -6.95 -18.05
C GLY A 136 -1.84 -7.12 -19.57
N TRP A 137 -1.27 -6.22 -20.34
CA TRP A 137 -1.24 -6.34 -21.79
C TRP A 137 -0.49 -7.60 -22.26
N ILE A 138 0.58 -7.97 -21.57
CA ILE A 138 1.36 -9.18 -21.89
C ILE A 138 0.67 -10.46 -21.37
N LEU A 139 0.14 -10.45 -20.13
CA LEU A 139 -0.33 -11.65 -19.45
C LEU A 139 -1.79 -12.00 -19.78
N ILE A 140 -2.65 -11.00 -19.91
CA ILE A 140 -4.09 -11.16 -20.13
C ILE A 140 -4.41 -11.01 -21.63
N GLY A 141 -3.65 -10.17 -22.31
CA GLY A 141 -3.85 -9.80 -23.70
C GLY A 141 -4.76 -8.58 -23.89
N PRO A 142 -4.57 -7.84 -25.00
CA PRO A 142 -5.21 -6.54 -25.21
C PRO A 142 -6.74 -6.60 -25.32
N GLN A 143 -7.29 -7.75 -25.69
CA GLN A 143 -8.74 -7.90 -25.88
C GLN A 143 -9.51 -8.16 -24.58
N GLN A 144 -8.84 -8.72 -23.57
CA GLN A 144 -9.45 -9.10 -22.29
C GLN A 144 -9.03 -8.17 -21.16
N LEU A 145 -8.02 -7.31 -21.37
CA LEU A 145 -7.52 -6.38 -20.38
C LEU A 145 -8.50 -5.23 -20.17
N ASN A 146 -9.04 -5.11 -18.97
CA ASN A 146 -9.78 -3.95 -18.51
C ASN A 146 -8.90 -3.09 -17.59
N ILE A 147 -8.32 -2.03 -18.15
CA ILE A 147 -7.41 -1.12 -17.44
C ILE A 147 -8.11 -0.44 -16.25
N VAL A 148 -9.41 -0.15 -16.38
CA VAL A 148 -10.18 0.51 -15.32
C VAL A 148 -10.34 -0.41 -14.11
N GLU A 149 -10.74 -1.66 -14.33
CA GLU A 149 -10.89 -2.64 -13.24
C GLU A 149 -9.56 -2.96 -12.57
N LEU A 150 -8.49 -3.11 -13.36
CA LEU A 150 -7.15 -3.32 -12.83
C LEU A 150 -6.73 -2.15 -11.92
N SER A 151 -6.86 -0.92 -12.44
CA SER A 151 -6.47 0.28 -11.69
C SER A 151 -7.33 0.47 -10.45
N PHE A 152 -8.65 0.27 -10.57
CA PHE A 152 -9.57 0.37 -9.44
C PHE A 152 -9.21 -0.64 -8.34
N ALA A 153 -8.98 -1.91 -8.68
CA ALA A 153 -8.61 -2.94 -7.74
C ALA A 153 -7.28 -2.61 -7.04
N LEU A 154 -6.25 -2.21 -7.79
CA LEU A 154 -4.96 -1.84 -7.25
C LEU A 154 -5.05 -0.64 -6.30
N TRP A 155 -5.72 0.43 -6.72
CA TRP A 155 -5.81 1.65 -5.91
C TRP A 155 -6.67 1.47 -4.67
N LEU A 156 -7.76 0.74 -4.76
CA LEU A 156 -8.62 0.47 -3.60
C LEU A 156 -7.89 -0.35 -2.53
N VAL A 157 -7.05 -1.30 -2.94
CA VAL A 157 -6.23 -2.10 -2.02
C VAL A 157 -5.05 -1.30 -1.48
N ALA A 158 -4.28 -0.66 -2.35
CA ALA A 158 -2.96 -0.13 -2.02
C ALA A 158 -2.96 1.32 -1.50
N ALA A 159 -3.78 2.20 -2.07
CA ALA A 159 -3.73 3.62 -1.71
C ALA A 159 -4.03 3.89 -0.23
N PRO A 160 -5.07 3.29 0.39
CA PRO A 160 -5.33 3.49 1.82
C PRO A 160 -4.17 3.03 2.70
N ALA A 161 -3.54 1.90 2.36
CA ALA A 161 -2.39 1.37 3.10
C ALA A 161 -1.17 2.31 3.01
N LEU A 162 -0.89 2.84 1.83
CA LEU A 162 0.23 3.78 1.62
C LEU A 162 0.01 5.12 2.32
N ILE A 163 -1.21 5.66 2.28
CA ILE A 163 -1.59 6.86 3.04
C ILE A 163 -1.46 6.59 4.55
N GLY A 164 -1.92 5.43 5.01
CA GLY A 164 -1.80 5.01 6.40
C GLY A 164 -0.36 4.91 6.87
N VAL A 165 0.56 4.40 6.05
CA VAL A 165 2.01 4.37 6.37
C VAL A 165 2.55 5.79 6.55
N ALA A 166 2.20 6.72 5.68
CA ALA A 166 2.62 8.11 5.79
C ALA A 166 2.06 8.76 7.08
N ALA A 167 0.80 8.48 7.41
CA ALA A 167 0.17 8.96 8.63
C ALA A 167 0.83 8.37 9.89
N LEU A 168 1.05 7.05 9.94
CA LEU A 168 1.74 6.39 11.04
C LEU A 168 3.16 6.96 11.22
N ARG A 169 3.86 7.25 10.12
CA ARG A 169 5.21 7.83 10.19
C ARG A 169 5.21 9.17 10.91
N ILE A 170 4.28 10.07 10.57
CA ILE A 170 4.16 11.38 11.23
C ILE A 170 3.79 11.22 12.71
N LEU A 171 2.86 10.31 13.04
CA LEU A 171 2.47 10.03 14.42
C LEU A 171 3.64 9.48 15.26
N PHE A 172 4.44 8.60 14.68
CA PHE A 172 5.62 8.03 15.35
C PHE A 172 6.71 9.08 15.55
N ASP A 173 6.89 9.98 14.58
CA ASP A 173 7.83 11.09 14.71
C ASP A 173 7.43 12.11 15.79
N ALA A 174 6.13 12.21 16.10
CA ALA A 174 5.65 13.10 17.16
C ALA A 174 5.99 12.58 18.58
N ARG A 175 6.34 11.31 18.74
CA ARG A 175 6.62 10.69 20.03
C ARG A 175 8.11 10.32 20.16
N PRO A 176 8.84 10.83 21.18
CA PRO A 176 10.28 10.57 21.33
C PRO A 176 10.64 9.08 21.35
N LEU A 177 9.83 8.26 22.03
CA LEU A 177 10.05 6.83 22.12
C LEU A 177 9.92 6.12 20.76
N LEU A 178 8.93 6.50 19.96
CA LEU A 178 8.64 5.90 18.65
C LEU A 178 9.53 6.45 17.52
N ARG A 179 10.23 7.54 17.77
CA ARG A 179 11.20 8.12 16.84
C ARG A 179 12.49 7.28 16.74
N SER A 180 12.76 6.43 17.71
CA SER A 180 13.93 5.56 17.79
C SER A 180 13.72 4.23 17.04
N GLY A 181 14.70 3.32 17.12
CA GLY A 181 14.59 1.97 16.59
C GLY A 181 13.42 1.16 17.16
N PHE A 182 12.94 1.52 18.36
CA PHE A 182 11.71 0.94 18.92
C PHE A 182 10.47 1.23 18.05
N GLY A 183 10.38 2.40 17.43
CA GLY A 183 9.29 2.71 16.50
C GLY A 183 9.31 1.84 15.25
N ASP A 184 10.48 1.49 14.72
CA ASP A 184 10.56 0.57 13.58
C ASP A 184 10.13 -0.84 13.96
N PHE A 185 10.52 -1.29 15.13
CA PHE A 185 10.05 -2.58 15.66
C PHE A 185 8.54 -2.57 15.88
N ALA A 186 7.99 -1.51 16.48
CA ALA A 186 6.55 -1.36 16.67
C ALA A 186 5.79 -1.33 15.34
N TYR A 187 6.31 -0.62 14.35
CA TYR A 187 5.74 -0.63 13.00
C TYR A 187 5.77 -2.02 12.37
N PHE A 188 6.90 -2.73 12.49
CA PHE A 188 7.02 -4.09 11.96
C PHE A 188 6.00 -5.04 12.60
N VAL A 189 5.80 -4.95 13.92
CA VAL A 189 4.78 -5.74 14.63
C VAL A 189 3.37 -5.40 14.14
N LEU A 190 3.04 -4.10 13.98
CA LEU A 190 1.75 -3.66 13.43
C LEU A 190 1.55 -4.16 12.00
N TYR A 191 2.59 -4.08 11.18
CA TYR A 191 2.58 -4.55 9.80
C TYR A 191 2.32 -6.07 9.74
N MET A 192 3.05 -6.86 10.52
CA MET A 192 2.84 -8.31 10.57
C MET A 192 1.45 -8.68 11.09
N ALA A 193 0.96 -7.99 12.12
CA ALA A 193 -0.38 -8.18 12.66
C ALA A 193 -1.47 -7.83 11.62
N SER A 194 -1.25 -6.80 10.80
CA SER A 194 -2.19 -6.40 9.74
C SER A 194 -2.38 -7.45 8.64
N ILE A 195 -1.45 -8.37 8.50
CA ILE A 195 -1.55 -9.51 7.57
C ILE A 195 -2.05 -10.76 8.30
N ALA A 196 -1.47 -11.05 9.47
CA ALA A 196 -1.75 -12.28 10.20
C ALA A 196 -3.16 -12.31 10.80
N VAL A 197 -3.63 -11.20 11.36
CA VAL A 197 -4.95 -11.14 12.01
C VAL A 197 -6.10 -11.35 11.00
N PRO A 198 -6.15 -10.64 9.86
CA PRO A 198 -7.17 -10.90 8.85
C PRO A 198 -7.12 -12.32 8.30
N ALA A 199 -5.91 -12.87 8.07
CA ALA A 199 -5.75 -14.23 7.55
C ALA A 199 -6.16 -15.32 8.55
N ALA A 200 -6.03 -15.06 9.86
CA ALA A 200 -6.42 -16.00 10.91
C ALA A 200 -7.91 -15.93 11.28
N THR A 201 -8.61 -14.86 10.92
CA THR A 201 -10.05 -14.73 11.12
C THR A 201 -10.77 -15.34 9.93
N ASP A 202 -10.97 -16.66 9.96
CA ASP A 202 -11.72 -17.40 8.94
C ASP A 202 -13.05 -16.72 8.60
N GLY A 203 -13.31 -16.60 7.31
CA GLY A 203 -14.41 -16.04 6.56
C GLY A 203 -15.82 -15.93 7.11
N GLN A 204 -16.04 -16.10 8.39
CA GLN A 204 -17.34 -15.96 9.03
C GLN A 204 -17.69 -14.48 9.23
N GLY A 205 -18.44 -13.94 8.27
CA GLY A 205 -19.15 -12.69 8.47
C GLY A 205 -18.25 -11.45 8.63
N ARG A 206 -17.30 -11.26 7.74
CA ARG A 206 -16.52 -10.02 7.72
C ARG A 206 -17.45 -8.82 7.56
N ASN A 207 -17.44 -7.97 8.54
CA ASN A 207 -18.16 -6.71 8.57
C ASN A 207 -17.16 -5.55 8.49
N PHE A 208 -17.66 -4.32 8.50
CA PHE A 208 -16.83 -3.11 8.52
C PHE A 208 -15.73 -3.17 9.59
N ALA A 209 -16.03 -3.61 10.81
CA ALA A 209 -15.07 -3.64 11.91
C ALA A 209 -13.93 -4.64 11.67
N THR A 210 -14.23 -5.84 11.18
CA THR A 210 -13.20 -6.84 10.83
C THR A 210 -12.35 -6.42 9.64
N ASN A 211 -12.96 -5.79 8.62
CA ASN A 211 -12.23 -5.25 7.47
C ASN A 211 -11.31 -4.09 7.82
N MET A 212 -11.57 -3.34 8.89
CA MET A 212 -10.68 -2.29 9.38
C MET A 212 -9.33 -2.84 9.86
N PHE A 213 -9.25 -4.11 10.27
CA PHE A 213 -7.98 -4.75 10.63
C PHE A 213 -7.18 -5.21 9.41
N ASP A 214 -7.79 -5.35 8.23
CA ASP A 214 -7.10 -5.63 6.98
C ASP A 214 -6.45 -4.35 6.42
N PHE A 215 -5.45 -3.85 7.13
CA PHE A 215 -4.72 -2.63 6.73
C PHE A 215 -4.08 -2.78 5.34
N ALA A 216 -3.50 -3.95 5.05
CA ALA A 216 -2.91 -4.27 3.76
C ALA A 216 -3.96 -4.34 2.64
N GLY A 217 -5.18 -4.76 2.95
CA GLY A 217 -6.34 -4.69 2.08
C GLY A 217 -6.50 -5.79 1.05
N PHE A 218 -5.58 -6.73 0.95
CA PHE A 218 -5.64 -7.79 -0.06
C PHE A 218 -6.26 -9.10 0.44
N VAL A 219 -6.30 -9.32 1.75
CA VAL A 219 -6.79 -10.57 2.34
C VAL A 219 -8.27 -10.77 2.03
N THR A 220 -9.07 -9.76 2.31
CA THR A 220 -10.52 -9.81 2.09
C THR A 220 -10.91 -10.07 0.62
N PRO A 221 -10.36 -9.38 -0.39
CA PRO A 221 -10.68 -9.67 -1.78
C PRO A 221 -10.32 -11.10 -2.22
N LEU A 222 -9.25 -11.67 -1.69
CA LEU A 222 -8.86 -13.04 -1.99
C LEU A 222 -9.80 -14.07 -1.37
N GLU A 223 -10.16 -13.89 -0.11
CA GLU A 223 -11.06 -14.83 0.58
C GLU A 223 -12.50 -14.77 0.06
N TYR A 224 -13.06 -13.56 -0.12
CA TYR A 224 -14.44 -13.41 -0.59
C TYR A 224 -14.60 -13.62 -2.08
N GLY A 225 -13.55 -13.39 -2.86
CA GLY A 225 -13.56 -13.72 -4.28
C GLY A 225 -13.49 -15.23 -4.54
N ALA A 226 -13.10 -16.02 -3.54
CA ALA A 226 -12.99 -17.47 -3.65
C ALA A 226 -14.37 -18.16 -3.66
N PRO A 227 -14.51 -19.30 -4.39
CA PRO A 227 -15.70 -20.13 -4.29
C PRO A 227 -15.94 -20.63 -2.87
N ALA A 228 -17.18 -20.83 -2.48
CA ALA A 228 -17.61 -21.17 -1.12
C ALA A 228 -16.93 -22.40 -0.49
N ASN A 229 -16.26 -23.23 -1.29
CA ASN A 229 -15.55 -24.43 -0.84
C ASN A 229 -14.03 -24.25 -0.75
N SER A 230 -13.49 -23.05 -0.96
CA SER A 230 -12.04 -22.81 -1.08
C SER A 230 -11.68 -21.45 -0.45
N HIS A 231 -11.88 -21.32 0.85
CA HIS A 231 -11.58 -20.06 1.56
C HIS A 231 -10.10 -19.90 1.90
N ASP A 232 -9.31 -20.99 1.85
CA ASP A 232 -7.89 -20.94 2.17
C ASP A 232 -7.12 -20.35 1.00
N PHE A 233 -6.43 -19.26 1.23
CA PHE A 233 -5.45 -18.73 0.31
C PHE A 233 -4.04 -18.93 0.88
N ALA A 234 -3.10 -19.15 0.00
CA ALA A 234 -1.70 -19.25 0.37
C ALA A 234 -0.82 -18.46 -0.60
N ILE A 235 0.22 -17.85 -0.06
CA ILE A 235 1.17 -17.02 -0.81
C ILE A 235 2.58 -17.59 -0.57
N GLY A 236 3.25 -18.00 -1.62
CA GLY A 236 4.62 -18.52 -1.55
C GLY A 236 4.85 -19.78 -2.37
N GLY A 237 5.92 -20.51 -2.07
CA GLY A 237 6.25 -21.75 -2.74
C GLY A 237 5.34 -22.90 -2.28
N ILE A 238 4.22 -23.09 -2.97
CA ILE A 238 3.19 -24.08 -2.64
C ILE A 238 3.10 -25.06 -3.78
N GLU A 239 2.83 -26.33 -3.46
CA GLU A 239 2.49 -27.34 -4.45
C GLU A 239 1.08 -27.05 -4.99
N VAL A 240 0.99 -26.80 -6.29
CA VAL A 240 -0.24 -26.41 -6.96
C VAL A 240 -0.83 -27.61 -7.69
N LEU A 241 -2.11 -27.85 -7.45
CA LEU A 241 -2.87 -28.87 -8.17
C LEU A 241 -3.23 -28.38 -9.58
N PRO A 242 -3.36 -29.29 -10.56
CA PRO A 242 -3.79 -28.92 -11.90
C PRO A 242 -5.23 -28.39 -11.89
N GLY A 243 -5.45 -27.30 -12.60
CA GLY A 243 -6.73 -26.61 -12.68
C GLY A 243 -6.62 -25.14 -12.29
N HIS A 244 -7.64 -24.37 -12.69
CA HIS A 244 -7.72 -22.94 -12.37
C HIS A 244 -9.02 -22.63 -11.67
N VAL A 245 -8.98 -21.74 -10.67
CA VAL A 245 -10.15 -21.27 -9.93
C VAL A 245 -10.51 -19.87 -10.41
N SER A 246 -11.78 -19.66 -10.74
CA SER A 246 -12.31 -18.34 -11.05
C SER A 246 -12.64 -17.61 -9.75
N LEU A 247 -12.13 -16.38 -9.61
CA LEU A 247 -12.39 -15.50 -8.46
C LEU A 247 -13.30 -14.37 -8.87
N ASP A 248 -14.33 -14.08 -8.07
CA ASP A 248 -15.13 -12.87 -8.19
C ASP A 248 -14.51 -11.74 -7.35
N VAL A 249 -13.37 -11.26 -7.82
CA VAL A 249 -12.62 -10.19 -7.14
C VAL A 249 -13.41 -8.88 -7.12
N MET A 250 -14.11 -8.54 -8.21
CA MET A 250 -14.88 -7.29 -8.26
C MET A 250 -16.06 -7.29 -7.30
N GLY A 251 -16.77 -8.41 -7.19
CA GLY A 251 -17.83 -8.57 -6.20
C GLY A 251 -17.32 -8.40 -4.77
N ALA A 252 -16.16 -8.96 -4.47
CA ALA A 252 -15.51 -8.81 -3.17
C ALA A 252 -15.07 -7.36 -2.88
N LEU A 253 -14.45 -6.67 -3.85
CA LEU A 253 -14.02 -5.28 -3.71
C LEU A 253 -15.19 -4.30 -3.52
N LEU A 254 -16.31 -4.57 -4.18
CA LEU A 254 -17.52 -3.73 -4.09
C LEU A 254 -18.40 -4.10 -2.90
N SER A 255 -18.05 -5.10 -2.11
CA SER A 255 -18.82 -5.44 -0.91
C SER A 255 -18.87 -4.23 0.05
N PRO A 256 -20.06 -3.89 0.59
CA PRO A 256 -20.21 -2.66 1.38
C PRO A 256 -19.24 -2.55 2.54
N GLY A 257 -19.08 -3.60 3.32
CA GLY A 257 -18.18 -3.60 4.48
C GLY A 257 -16.71 -3.42 4.12
N TYR A 258 -16.26 -3.92 2.97
CA TYR A 258 -14.89 -3.72 2.50
C TYR A 258 -14.69 -2.31 1.95
N LEU A 259 -15.53 -1.86 1.03
CA LEU A 259 -15.44 -0.54 0.42
C LEU A 259 -15.47 0.57 1.49
N GLU A 260 -16.41 0.49 2.43
CA GLU A 260 -16.52 1.44 3.54
C GLU A 260 -15.25 1.47 4.41
N SER A 261 -14.66 0.31 4.70
CA SER A 261 -13.43 0.23 5.49
C SER A 261 -12.24 0.88 4.77
N ARG A 262 -12.13 0.68 3.45
CA ARG A 262 -11.05 1.31 2.65
C ARG A 262 -11.22 2.82 2.56
N LEU A 263 -12.45 3.30 2.40
CA LEU A 263 -12.74 4.74 2.41
C LEU A 263 -12.47 5.36 3.79
N ALA A 264 -12.80 4.67 4.87
CA ALA A 264 -12.49 5.12 6.22
C ALA A 264 -10.99 5.26 6.49
N TRP A 265 -10.15 4.41 5.90
CA TRP A 265 -8.69 4.54 5.98
C TRP A 265 -8.12 5.73 5.20
N THR A 266 -8.88 6.28 4.25
CA THR A 266 -8.45 7.45 3.46
C THR A 266 -8.94 8.78 4.04
N ALA A 267 -9.90 8.75 4.97
CA ALA A 267 -10.47 9.93 5.62
C ALA A 267 -9.67 10.35 6.84
#